data_cc9c19421d992c1ed0c6bae5ec99fe61
#
_entry.id   cc9c19421d992c1ed0c6bae5ec99fe61
#
_cell.length_a   1.000
_cell.length_b   1.000
_cell.length_c   1.000
_cell.angle_alpha   90.00
_cell.angle_beta   90.00
_cell.angle_gamma   90.00
#
_symmetry.space_group_name_H-M   'P 1'
#
loop_
_entity.id
_entity.type
_entity.pdbx_description
1 polymer ?
#
loop_
_entity_poly.entity_id
_entity_poly.type
_entity_poly.pdbx_seq_one_letter_code
_entity_poly.pdbx_strand_id
1 'polypeptide(L)'
;MRLKIGSTYQKAVTIIEKLKEGNASIFICGKSGTGKTTLSSDIIIRNLLESGVRIVVIDHRHAVSLPADLEPYVHRQDVSQKPLKLHLFGTSANPADASASFVDTVASVIRLSDGQKPLLLSLLEKVLRDSPAPNEALERLHLEIQNSRSLAAPGLEKALTPLWGQKFFENGDFEIFSGITLLELDSFPPSTQHIVEEVVFAALLREATREDFPPTFLYLDELSNFPLHQTSALGKILNEGRKYGLYCLMVAQSIRNFKAEQRILLQQCK
;
A
#
# COMPACT_ATOMS: atom_id res chain seq x y z
N MET A 1 13.50 16.06 12.27
CA MET A 1 12.16 16.11 12.88
C MET A 1 12.27 15.78 14.36
N ARG A 2 11.52 16.46 15.21
CA ARG A 2 11.39 16.11 16.64
C ARG A 2 9.96 15.66 16.89
N LEU A 3 9.79 14.43 17.34
CA LEU A 3 8.49 13.83 17.63
C LEU A 3 8.34 13.74 19.15
N LYS A 4 7.45 14.54 19.74
CA LYS A 4 7.15 14.46 21.19
C LYS A 4 6.02 13.45 21.38
N ILE A 5 6.33 12.29 21.94
CA ILE A 5 5.36 11.19 22.11
C ILE A 5 4.74 11.12 23.52
N GLY A 6 5.16 11.97 24.43
CA GLY A 6 4.61 11.99 25.77
C GLY A 6 5.52 12.63 26.78
N SER A 7 5.18 12.48 28.05
CA SER A 7 6.01 12.90 29.17
C SER A 7 5.96 11.84 30.26
N THR A 8 7.10 11.59 30.90
CA THR A 8 7.17 10.89 32.20
C THR A 8 7.07 11.92 33.33
N TYR A 9 6.95 11.46 34.57
CA TYR A 9 6.94 12.35 35.76
C TYR A 9 8.12 13.32 35.79
N GLN A 10 9.18 13.08 35.07
CA GLN A 10 10.41 13.86 35.13
C GLN A 10 10.87 14.46 33.81
N LYS A 11 10.48 13.92 32.63
CA LYS A 11 10.97 14.39 31.31
C LYS A 11 9.96 14.12 30.21
N ALA A 12 9.91 15.03 29.22
CA ALA A 12 9.25 14.77 27.94
C ALA A 12 9.97 13.64 27.20
N VAL A 13 9.23 12.64 26.77
CA VAL A 13 9.74 11.58 25.88
C VAL A 13 9.67 12.13 24.46
N THR A 14 10.83 12.33 23.85
CA THR A 14 10.93 12.87 22.51
C THR A 14 11.77 11.93 21.66
N ILE A 15 11.25 11.55 20.51
CA ILE A 15 12.04 10.90 19.46
C ILE A 15 12.56 12.01 18.54
N ILE A 16 13.88 12.08 18.38
CA ILE A 16 14.54 12.96 17.41
C ILE A 16 14.96 12.07 16.25
N GLU A 17 14.47 12.38 15.06
CA GLU A 17 14.83 11.66 13.88
C GLU A 17 15.18 12.62 12.76
N LYS A 18 16.29 12.32 12.06
CA LYS A 18 16.62 12.96 10.80
C LYS A 18 16.07 12.09 9.68
N LEU A 19 15.01 12.57 9.04
CA LEU A 19 14.49 11.94 7.83
C LEU A 19 15.61 11.85 6.79
N LYS A 20 15.70 10.71 6.08
CA LYS A 20 16.77 10.34 5.11
C LYS A 20 18.11 9.87 5.71
N GLU A 21 18.43 10.13 6.98
CA GLU A 21 19.67 9.64 7.60
C GLU A 21 19.49 8.32 8.36
N GLY A 22 18.24 7.96 8.72
CA GLY A 22 17.90 6.72 9.42
C GLY A 22 16.55 6.16 9.02
N ASN A 23 16.19 4.98 9.52
CA ASN A 23 14.83 4.46 9.33
C ASN A 23 13.89 5.16 10.30
N ALA A 24 12.99 6.01 9.78
CA ALA A 24 11.99 6.71 10.57
C ALA A 24 10.66 5.94 10.69
N SER A 25 10.57 4.73 10.13
CA SER A 25 9.39 3.88 10.28
C SER A 25 9.15 3.53 11.74
N ILE A 26 7.88 3.59 12.16
CA ILE A 26 7.45 3.42 13.55
C ILE A 26 6.50 2.23 13.62
N PHE A 27 6.72 1.32 14.57
CA PHE A 27 5.83 0.22 14.86
C PHE A 27 5.31 0.31 16.30
N ILE A 28 3.99 0.46 16.46
CA ILE A 28 3.30 0.56 17.72
C ILE A 28 2.58 -0.75 18.00
N CYS A 29 2.90 -1.40 19.10
CA CYS A 29 2.29 -2.65 19.50
C CYS A 29 1.77 -2.61 20.93
N GLY A 30 0.55 -3.10 21.14
CA GLY A 30 -0.04 -3.16 22.50
C GLY A 30 -1.48 -3.67 22.47
N LYS A 31 -1.96 -4.14 23.62
CA LYS A 31 -3.33 -4.65 23.77
C LYS A 31 -4.38 -3.57 23.45
N SER A 32 -5.61 -4.00 23.18
CA SER A 32 -6.74 -3.06 23.04
C SER A 32 -6.87 -2.19 24.30
N GLY A 33 -7.24 -0.91 24.11
CA GLY A 33 -7.41 0.05 25.21
C GLY A 33 -6.13 0.64 25.80
N THR A 34 -4.93 0.34 25.25
CA THR A 34 -3.66 0.88 25.78
C THR A 34 -3.26 2.24 25.20
N GLY A 35 -4.15 2.92 24.48
CA GLY A 35 -3.88 4.25 23.91
C GLY A 35 -3.09 4.25 22.59
N LYS A 36 -3.01 3.12 21.89
CA LYS A 36 -2.31 3.04 20.58
C LYS A 36 -2.85 4.03 19.58
N THR A 37 -4.18 4.09 19.40
CA THR A 37 -4.84 5.00 18.47
C THR A 37 -4.57 6.46 18.85
N THR A 38 -4.65 6.82 20.14
CA THR A 38 -4.28 8.17 20.60
C THR A 38 -2.83 8.49 20.28
N LEU A 39 -1.91 7.55 20.48
CA LEU A 39 -0.50 7.76 20.19
C LEU A 39 -0.28 7.92 18.66
N SER A 40 -0.87 7.05 17.83
CA SER A 40 -0.65 7.05 16.38
C SER A 40 -1.42 8.17 15.68
N SER A 41 -2.75 8.20 15.81
CA SER A 41 -3.60 9.08 15.01
C SER A 41 -3.68 10.52 15.55
N ASP A 42 -3.49 10.73 16.84
CA ASP A 42 -3.48 12.09 17.41
C ASP A 42 -2.06 12.63 17.58
N ILE A 43 -1.21 11.96 18.36
CA ILE A 43 0.11 12.54 18.70
C ILE A 43 1.07 12.47 17.51
N ILE A 44 1.27 11.28 16.89
CA ILE A 44 2.30 11.11 15.86
C ILE A 44 1.87 11.77 14.56
N ILE A 45 0.65 11.54 14.08
CA ILE A 45 0.14 12.14 12.83
C ILE A 45 0.20 13.66 12.92
N ARG A 46 -0.23 14.26 14.03
CA ARG A 46 -0.17 15.70 14.22
C ARG A 46 1.26 16.26 14.10
N ASN A 47 2.21 15.63 14.77
CA ASN A 47 3.63 16.04 14.68
C ASN A 47 4.20 15.87 13.26
N LEU A 48 3.80 14.84 12.52
CA LEU A 48 4.19 14.64 11.13
C LEU A 48 3.65 15.79 10.25
N LEU A 49 2.37 16.13 10.39
CA LEU A 49 1.74 17.24 9.65
C LEU A 49 2.42 18.58 9.95
N GLU A 50 2.65 18.88 11.22
CA GLU A 50 3.37 20.11 11.65
C GLU A 50 4.79 20.19 11.06
N SER A 51 5.39 19.04 10.74
CA SER A 51 6.70 18.95 10.09
C SER A 51 6.62 19.00 8.57
N GLY A 52 5.45 19.20 7.97
CA GLY A 52 5.25 19.26 6.52
C GLY A 52 5.36 17.90 5.81
N VAL A 53 5.25 16.80 6.56
CA VAL A 53 5.32 15.44 6.03
C VAL A 53 3.93 15.05 5.48
N ARG A 54 3.90 14.39 4.33
CA ARG A 54 2.67 13.83 3.76
C ARG A 54 2.34 12.50 4.41
N ILE A 55 1.05 12.20 4.53
CA ILE A 55 0.58 10.96 5.13
C ILE A 55 -0.42 10.30 4.18
N VAL A 56 -0.22 9.03 3.90
CA VAL A 56 -1.18 8.18 3.16
C VAL A 56 -1.77 7.18 4.14
N VAL A 57 -3.06 7.15 4.25
CA VAL A 57 -3.83 6.27 5.14
C VAL A 57 -4.63 5.30 4.30
N ILE A 58 -4.57 4.02 4.62
CA ILE A 58 -5.45 3.00 4.05
C ILE A 58 -6.48 2.61 5.10
N ASP A 59 -7.75 2.82 4.79
CA ASP A 59 -8.85 2.48 5.70
C ASP A 59 -9.74 1.37 5.11
N HIS A 60 -9.79 0.24 5.81
CA HIS A 60 -10.52 -0.96 5.40
C HIS A 60 -11.97 -1.00 5.87
N ARG A 61 -12.32 -0.28 6.93
CA ARG A 61 -13.61 -0.46 7.64
C ARG A 61 -14.08 0.79 8.35
N HIS A 62 -13.74 1.97 7.87
CA HIS A 62 -13.92 3.21 8.63
C HIS A 62 -13.34 3.10 10.07
N ALA A 63 -12.25 2.33 10.21
CA ALA A 63 -11.63 2.05 11.50
C ALA A 63 -10.64 3.13 11.92
N VAL A 64 -10.12 3.88 10.96
CA VAL A 64 -9.16 4.96 11.23
C VAL A 64 -9.90 6.19 11.75
N SER A 65 -9.77 6.42 13.07
CA SER A 65 -10.31 7.61 13.72
C SER A 65 -9.23 8.68 13.80
N LEU A 66 -9.42 9.76 13.04
CA LEU A 66 -8.59 10.96 13.14
C LEU A 66 -9.28 12.01 14.02
N PRO A 67 -8.52 12.80 14.78
CA PRO A 67 -9.09 13.95 15.51
C PRO A 67 -9.84 14.92 14.60
N ALA A 68 -10.97 15.44 15.06
CA ALA A 68 -11.85 16.30 14.25
C ALA A 68 -11.16 17.58 13.75
N ASP A 69 -10.20 18.12 14.47
CA ASP A 69 -9.42 19.29 14.07
C ASP A 69 -8.39 19.00 12.97
N LEU A 70 -8.13 17.72 12.65
CA LEU A 70 -7.30 17.33 11.51
C LEU A 70 -8.10 17.19 10.21
N GLU A 71 -9.45 17.16 10.26
CA GLU A 71 -10.30 17.04 9.06
C GLU A 71 -9.96 18.06 7.94
N PRO A 72 -9.63 19.32 8.22
CA PRO A 72 -9.25 20.27 7.17
C PRO A 72 -7.99 19.87 6.37
N TYR A 73 -7.19 18.96 6.89
CA TYR A 73 -5.98 18.44 6.25
C TYR A 73 -6.20 17.08 5.57
N VAL A 74 -7.42 16.52 5.65
CA VAL A 74 -7.73 15.18 5.12
C VAL A 74 -8.35 15.28 3.74
N HIS A 75 -7.71 14.67 2.77
CA HIS A 75 -8.29 14.40 1.47
C HIS A 75 -8.77 12.94 1.43
N ARG A 76 -10.09 12.75 1.50
CA ARG A 76 -10.72 11.43 1.44
C ARG A 76 -11.01 11.03 0.01
N GLN A 77 -10.72 9.78 -0.32
CA GLN A 77 -11.09 9.18 -1.59
C GLN A 77 -11.69 7.79 -1.35
N ASP A 78 -12.99 7.68 -1.55
CA ASP A 78 -13.69 6.40 -1.67
C ASP A 78 -13.36 5.81 -3.05
N VAL A 79 -12.57 4.72 -3.04
CA VAL A 79 -12.08 4.07 -4.26
C VAL A 79 -13.21 3.41 -5.05
N SER A 80 -14.35 3.10 -4.40
CA SER A 80 -15.53 2.56 -5.07
C SER A 80 -16.27 3.59 -5.92
N GLN A 81 -16.17 4.88 -5.55
CA GLN A 81 -16.85 5.98 -6.23
C GLN A 81 -15.92 6.70 -7.21
N LYS A 82 -14.65 6.81 -6.87
CA LYS A 82 -13.66 7.50 -7.70
C LYS A 82 -12.42 6.61 -7.84
N PRO A 83 -12.15 6.11 -9.05
CA PRO A 83 -10.95 5.31 -9.32
C PRO A 83 -9.66 6.02 -8.93
N LEU A 84 -8.66 5.23 -8.52
CA LEU A 84 -7.32 5.74 -8.24
C LEU A 84 -6.58 6.01 -9.55
N LYS A 85 -6.05 7.21 -9.68
CA LYS A 85 -5.11 7.52 -10.77
C LYS A 85 -3.76 6.94 -10.42
N LEU A 86 -3.31 5.97 -11.20
CA LEU A 86 -1.98 5.39 -11.07
C LEU A 86 -1.62 4.59 -12.34
N HIS A 87 -0.33 4.42 -12.57
CA HIS A 87 0.17 3.57 -13.64
C HIS A 87 0.13 2.09 -13.20
N LEU A 88 -1.03 1.44 -13.36
CA LEU A 88 -1.28 0.07 -12.89
C LEU A 88 -0.19 -0.91 -13.35
N PHE A 89 0.21 -0.82 -14.60
CA PHE A 89 1.22 -1.71 -15.21
C PHE A 89 2.64 -1.11 -15.14
N GLY A 90 2.87 -0.06 -14.37
CA GLY A 90 4.12 0.68 -14.35
C GLY A 90 4.22 1.74 -15.45
N THR A 91 5.38 2.36 -15.57
CA THR A 91 5.66 3.44 -16.54
C THR A 91 6.51 2.96 -17.72
N SER A 92 6.86 1.67 -17.77
CA SER A 92 7.63 1.12 -18.91
C SER A 92 6.77 1.09 -20.17
N ALA A 93 7.31 1.59 -21.25
CA ALA A 93 6.71 1.45 -22.57
C ALA A 93 6.86 0.02 -23.16
N ASN A 94 7.69 -0.84 -22.53
CA ASN A 94 7.87 -2.23 -22.93
C ASN A 94 6.77 -3.10 -22.30
N PRO A 95 5.88 -3.73 -23.11
CA PRO A 95 4.82 -4.59 -22.60
C PRO A 95 5.32 -5.75 -21.73
N ALA A 96 6.49 -6.30 -21.99
CA ALA A 96 7.06 -7.40 -21.21
C ALA A 96 7.41 -6.94 -19.78
N ASP A 97 8.06 -5.78 -19.63
CA ASP A 97 8.42 -5.22 -18.31
C ASP A 97 7.16 -4.82 -17.54
N ALA A 98 6.20 -4.19 -18.22
CA ALA A 98 4.92 -3.79 -17.66
C ALA A 98 4.13 -5.01 -17.14
N SER A 99 4.08 -6.08 -17.93
CA SER A 99 3.44 -7.34 -17.54
C SER A 99 4.13 -8.00 -16.37
N ALA A 100 5.45 -8.07 -16.37
CA ALA A 100 6.23 -8.66 -15.29
C ALA A 100 5.99 -7.91 -13.96
N SER A 101 6.02 -6.58 -14.01
CA SER A 101 5.76 -5.73 -12.83
C SER A 101 4.38 -5.98 -12.22
N PHE A 102 3.35 -6.02 -13.06
CA PHE A 102 1.98 -6.29 -12.60
C PHE A 102 1.82 -7.71 -12.05
N VAL A 103 2.35 -8.72 -12.79
CA VAL A 103 2.26 -10.13 -12.38
C VAL A 103 2.98 -10.35 -11.04
N ASP A 104 4.13 -9.73 -10.82
CA ASP A 104 4.84 -9.83 -9.55
C ASP A 104 4.06 -9.14 -8.41
N THR A 105 3.42 -7.99 -8.69
CA THR A 105 2.56 -7.30 -7.72
C THR A 105 1.36 -8.18 -7.33
N VAL A 106 0.65 -8.73 -8.30
CA VAL A 106 -0.52 -9.60 -8.05
C VAL A 106 -0.11 -10.90 -7.37
N ALA A 107 0.98 -11.54 -7.82
CA ALA A 107 1.48 -12.80 -7.27
C ALA A 107 1.98 -12.66 -5.82
N SER A 108 2.21 -11.44 -5.35
CA SER A 108 2.57 -11.20 -3.95
C SER A 108 1.39 -11.36 -3.00
N VAL A 109 0.16 -11.17 -3.45
CA VAL A 109 -1.07 -11.28 -2.65
C VAL A 109 -1.98 -12.42 -3.07
N ILE A 110 -1.91 -12.85 -4.34
CA ILE A 110 -2.64 -13.99 -4.87
C ILE A 110 -1.67 -15.15 -5.09
N ARG A 111 -1.96 -16.29 -4.48
CA ARG A 111 -1.16 -17.49 -4.70
C ARG A 111 -1.45 -18.05 -6.09
N LEU A 112 -0.55 -17.79 -7.02
CA LEU A 112 -0.56 -18.38 -8.37
C LEU A 112 0.27 -19.65 -8.41
N SER A 113 -0.21 -20.67 -9.14
CA SER A 113 0.56 -21.91 -9.40
C SER A 113 1.63 -21.68 -10.47
N ASP A 114 2.54 -22.65 -10.58
CA ASP A 114 3.64 -22.62 -11.58
C ASP A 114 3.14 -22.52 -13.03
N GLY A 115 1.93 -23.00 -13.33
CA GLY A 115 1.33 -22.85 -14.65
C GLY A 115 0.55 -21.56 -14.82
N GLN A 116 0.02 -20.96 -13.77
CA GLN A 116 -0.80 -19.75 -13.83
C GLN A 116 0.03 -18.48 -14.03
N LYS A 117 1.18 -18.37 -13.35
CA LYS A 117 2.05 -17.19 -13.46
C LYS A 117 2.57 -16.95 -14.88
N PRO A 118 3.14 -17.95 -15.60
CA PRO A 118 3.56 -17.78 -16.99
C PRO A 118 2.39 -17.52 -17.95
N LEU A 119 1.22 -18.13 -17.70
CA LEU A 119 0.04 -17.87 -18.51
C LEU A 119 -0.41 -16.41 -18.36
N LEU A 120 -0.54 -15.92 -17.12
CA LEU A 120 -0.90 -14.53 -16.86
C LEU A 120 0.08 -13.57 -17.52
N LEU A 121 1.38 -13.83 -17.40
CA LEU A 121 2.43 -13.01 -18.02
C LEU A 121 2.25 -12.92 -19.52
N SER A 122 2.11 -14.05 -20.20
CA SER A 122 1.99 -14.10 -21.67
C SER A 122 0.72 -13.43 -22.20
N LEU A 123 -0.43 -13.65 -21.52
CA LEU A 123 -1.69 -13.06 -21.90
C LEU A 123 -1.70 -11.54 -21.68
N LEU A 124 -1.16 -11.09 -20.53
CA LEU A 124 -1.08 -9.68 -20.25
C LEU A 124 -0.11 -8.95 -21.19
N GLU A 125 1.05 -9.53 -21.49
CA GLU A 125 1.98 -8.97 -22.48
C GLU A 125 1.29 -8.80 -23.86
N LYS A 126 0.50 -9.79 -24.30
CA LYS A 126 -0.28 -9.69 -25.53
C LYS A 126 -1.25 -8.51 -25.48
N VAL A 127 -2.00 -8.36 -24.38
CA VAL A 127 -2.98 -7.28 -24.20
C VAL A 127 -2.31 -5.91 -24.20
N LEU A 128 -1.17 -5.77 -23.52
CA LEU A 128 -0.49 -4.48 -23.37
C LEU A 128 0.22 -3.98 -24.64
N ARG A 129 0.40 -4.81 -25.66
CA ARG A 129 0.99 -4.37 -26.96
C ARG A 129 0.19 -3.26 -27.63
N ASP A 130 -1.12 -3.21 -27.40
CA ASP A 130 -2.01 -2.18 -27.95
C ASP A 130 -2.11 -0.94 -27.05
N SER A 131 -1.38 -0.91 -25.93
CA SER A 131 -1.36 0.18 -24.93
C SER A 131 -2.76 0.61 -24.46
N PRO A 132 -3.67 -0.30 -24.06
CA PRO A 132 -5.02 0.05 -23.65
C PRO A 132 -5.00 0.77 -22.29
N ALA A 133 -6.08 1.50 -21.98
CA ALA A 133 -6.30 2.03 -20.63
C ALA A 133 -6.38 0.90 -19.56
N PRO A 134 -6.04 1.15 -18.29
CA PRO A 134 -5.94 0.10 -17.27
C PRO A 134 -7.18 -0.80 -17.15
N ASN A 135 -8.37 -0.20 -17.11
CA ASN A 135 -9.61 -0.99 -16.98
C ASN A 135 -9.91 -1.78 -18.28
N GLU A 136 -9.65 -1.20 -19.45
CA GLU A 136 -9.77 -1.89 -20.73
C GLU A 136 -8.78 -3.06 -20.82
N ALA A 137 -7.55 -2.89 -20.33
CA ALA A 137 -6.57 -3.95 -20.28
C ALA A 137 -7.03 -5.12 -19.37
N LEU A 138 -7.62 -4.81 -18.22
CA LEU A 138 -8.17 -5.84 -17.33
C LEU A 138 -9.35 -6.58 -17.96
N GLU A 139 -10.27 -5.87 -18.63
CA GLU A 139 -11.38 -6.49 -19.35
C GLU A 139 -10.89 -7.40 -20.50
N ARG A 140 -9.95 -6.93 -21.31
CA ARG A 140 -9.33 -7.72 -22.38
C ARG A 140 -8.58 -8.93 -21.84
N LEU A 141 -7.84 -8.77 -20.74
CA LEU A 141 -7.14 -9.87 -20.05
C LEU A 141 -8.13 -10.94 -19.58
N HIS A 142 -9.25 -10.53 -19.01
CA HIS A 142 -10.31 -11.48 -18.59
C HIS A 142 -10.81 -12.29 -19.77
N LEU A 143 -11.13 -11.65 -20.89
CA LEU A 143 -11.56 -12.33 -22.13
C LEU A 143 -10.48 -13.27 -22.68
N GLU A 144 -9.21 -12.87 -22.68
CA GLU A 144 -8.10 -13.73 -23.11
C GLU A 144 -7.93 -14.96 -22.21
N ILE A 145 -8.13 -14.83 -20.91
CA ILE A 145 -8.11 -15.96 -19.97
C ILE A 145 -9.27 -16.92 -20.25
N GLN A 146 -10.49 -16.41 -20.44
CA GLN A 146 -11.69 -17.22 -20.73
C GLN A 146 -11.55 -17.99 -22.07
N ASN A 147 -10.95 -17.36 -23.07
CA ASN A 147 -10.74 -17.97 -24.39
C ASN A 147 -9.49 -18.87 -24.45
N SER A 148 -8.69 -18.92 -23.38
CA SER A 148 -7.46 -19.72 -23.35
C SER A 148 -7.76 -21.22 -23.23
N ARG A 149 -7.09 -22.02 -24.07
CA ARG A 149 -7.15 -23.50 -24.01
C ARG A 149 -6.20 -24.09 -22.96
N SER A 150 -5.50 -23.28 -22.19
CA SER A 150 -4.60 -23.74 -21.14
C SER A 150 -5.38 -24.37 -19.99
N LEU A 151 -4.89 -25.49 -19.47
CA LEU A 151 -5.45 -26.13 -18.26
C LEU A 151 -5.33 -25.25 -17.01
N ALA A 152 -4.43 -24.27 -17.02
CA ALA A 152 -4.27 -23.32 -15.91
C ALA A 152 -5.31 -22.17 -15.95
N ALA A 153 -6.00 -21.94 -17.09
CA ALA A 153 -6.87 -20.79 -17.27
C ALA A 153 -8.07 -20.75 -16.29
N PRO A 154 -8.83 -21.82 -16.06
CA PRO A 154 -9.95 -21.76 -15.12
C PRO A 154 -9.53 -21.42 -13.68
N GLY A 155 -8.39 -21.95 -13.23
CA GLY A 155 -7.80 -21.62 -11.93
C GLY A 155 -7.29 -20.19 -11.85
N LEU A 156 -6.73 -19.67 -12.93
CA LEU A 156 -6.27 -18.29 -13.04
C LEU A 156 -7.45 -17.30 -13.01
N GLU A 157 -8.51 -17.58 -13.81
CA GLU A 157 -9.73 -16.77 -13.82
C GLU A 157 -10.33 -16.65 -12.41
N LYS A 158 -10.45 -17.79 -11.71
CA LYS A 158 -10.93 -17.82 -10.32
C LYS A 158 -10.02 -17.01 -9.38
N ALA A 159 -8.72 -17.12 -9.51
CA ALA A 159 -7.76 -16.41 -8.66
C ALA A 159 -7.85 -14.89 -8.84
N LEU A 160 -8.10 -14.43 -10.06
CA LEU A 160 -8.20 -13.01 -10.41
C LEU A 160 -9.63 -12.44 -10.31
N THR A 161 -10.61 -13.24 -9.87
CA THR A 161 -12.01 -12.78 -9.69
C THR A 161 -12.13 -11.43 -8.98
N PRO A 162 -11.32 -11.10 -7.95
CA PRO A 162 -11.40 -9.80 -7.28
C PRO A 162 -11.11 -8.59 -8.18
N LEU A 163 -10.52 -8.77 -9.34
CA LEU A 163 -10.20 -7.71 -10.29
C LEU A 163 -11.30 -7.45 -11.32
N TRP A 164 -12.21 -8.40 -11.51
CA TRP A 164 -13.17 -8.34 -12.61
C TRP A 164 -14.38 -7.45 -12.31
N GLY A 165 -14.80 -6.69 -13.32
CA GLY A 165 -16.03 -5.89 -13.24
C GLY A 165 -15.96 -4.64 -12.38
N GLN A 166 -14.79 -4.29 -11.88
CA GLN A 166 -14.57 -3.11 -11.05
C GLN A 166 -13.65 -2.11 -11.76
N LYS A 167 -13.90 -0.83 -11.54
CA LYS A 167 -13.08 0.26 -12.09
C LYS A 167 -12.26 0.90 -10.98
N PHE A 168 -11.25 0.19 -10.50
CA PHE A 168 -10.39 0.68 -9.40
C PHE A 168 -9.39 1.73 -9.84
N PHE A 169 -8.94 1.69 -11.11
CA PHE A 169 -7.75 2.40 -11.56
C PHE A 169 -8.01 3.19 -12.84
N GLU A 170 -7.48 4.40 -12.87
CA GLU A 170 -7.34 5.22 -14.06
C GLU A 170 -5.85 5.45 -14.33
N ASN A 171 -5.49 5.66 -15.62
CA ASN A 171 -4.12 5.95 -15.97
C ASN A 171 -3.75 7.37 -15.53
N GLY A 172 -2.61 7.50 -14.87
CA GLY A 172 -2.11 8.78 -14.40
C GLY A 172 -1.12 8.64 -13.26
N ASP A 173 -0.55 9.75 -12.82
CA ASP A 173 0.30 9.80 -11.65
C ASP A 173 -0.55 9.66 -10.37
N PHE A 174 -0.02 8.93 -9.40
CA PHE A 174 -0.68 8.80 -8.10
C PHE A 174 -0.56 10.11 -7.32
N GLU A 175 -1.70 10.77 -7.11
CA GLU A 175 -1.74 12.06 -6.42
C GLU A 175 -1.67 11.85 -4.90
N ILE A 176 -0.57 12.30 -4.29
CA ILE A 176 -0.43 12.38 -2.83
C ILE A 176 -0.58 13.84 -2.43
N PHE A 177 -1.68 14.16 -1.78
CA PHE A 177 -1.98 15.53 -1.36
C PHE A 177 -1.08 15.98 -0.21
N SER A 178 -0.90 17.29 -0.07
CA SER A 178 -0.30 17.85 1.14
C SER A 178 -1.24 17.61 2.32
N GLY A 179 -0.71 17.08 3.43
CA GLY A 179 -1.53 16.65 4.56
C GLY A 179 -1.77 15.14 4.57
N ILE A 180 -3.03 14.74 4.69
CA ILE A 180 -3.46 13.33 4.79
C ILE A 180 -4.24 12.95 3.54
N THR A 181 -3.77 11.97 2.80
CA THR A 181 -4.54 11.28 1.75
C THR A 181 -5.12 10.01 2.37
N LEU A 182 -6.44 9.94 2.52
CA LEU A 182 -7.12 8.79 3.12
C LEU A 182 -7.89 8.04 2.02
N LEU A 183 -7.48 6.78 1.79
CA LEU A 183 -8.09 5.89 0.82
C LEU A 183 -9.04 4.93 1.54
N GLU A 184 -10.32 5.04 1.22
CA GLU A 184 -11.40 4.21 1.78
C GLU A 184 -11.63 3.00 0.88
N LEU A 185 -11.47 1.79 1.45
CA LEU A 185 -11.60 0.50 0.76
C LEU A 185 -12.71 -0.40 1.36
N ASP A 186 -13.47 0.12 2.31
CA ASP A 186 -14.47 -0.63 3.08
C ASP A 186 -15.59 -1.25 2.24
N SER A 187 -15.90 -0.65 1.08
CA SER A 187 -16.89 -1.15 0.12
C SER A 187 -16.46 -2.46 -0.57
N PHE A 188 -15.19 -2.87 -0.46
CA PHE A 188 -14.66 -4.03 -1.15
C PHE A 188 -14.49 -5.26 -0.23
N PRO A 189 -14.64 -6.50 -0.77
CA PRO A 189 -14.25 -7.71 -0.05
C PRO A 189 -12.75 -7.71 0.30
N PRO A 190 -12.33 -8.38 1.39
CA PRO A 190 -10.93 -8.39 1.83
C PRO A 190 -9.91 -8.82 0.74
N SER A 191 -10.29 -9.78 -0.11
CA SER A 191 -9.41 -10.22 -1.22
C SER A 191 -9.15 -9.10 -2.25
N THR A 192 -10.16 -8.28 -2.50
CA THR A 192 -10.05 -7.10 -3.38
C THR A 192 -9.25 -6.00 -2.71
N GLN A 193 -9.51 -5.73 -1.43
CA GLN A 193 -8.75 -4.76 -0.63
C GLN A 193 -7.25 -5.05 -0.72
N HIS A 194 -6.82 -6.29 -0.47
CA HIS A 194 -5.41 -6.68 -0.50
C HIS A 194 -4.74 -6.46 -1.87
N ILE A 195 -5.48 -6.66 -2.98
CA ILE A 195 -4.93 -6.39 -4.32
C ILE A 195 -4.76 -4.89 -4.55
N VAL A 196 -5.80 -4.10 -4.21
CA VAL A 196 -5.76 -2.64 -4.36
C VAL A 196 -4.62 -2.05 -3.52
N GLU A 197 -4.47 -2.49 -2.28
CA GLU A 197 -3.39 -2.09 -1.39
C GLU A 197 -2.01 -2.38 -1.98
N GLU A 198 -1.80 -3.60 -2.44
CA GLU A 198 -0.51 -4.00 -2.99
C GLU A 198 -0.16 -3.17 -4.22
N VAL A 199 -1.15 -2.88 -5.07
CA VAL A 199 -0.99 -1.99 -6.23
C VAL A 199 -0.67 -0.56 -5.78
N VAL A 200 -1.36 -0.03 -4.78
CA VAL A 200 -1.10 1.30 -4.21
C VAL A 200 0.30 1.37 -3.60
N PHE A 201 0.71 0.37 -2.82
CA PHE A 201 2.04 0.32 -2.22
C PHE A 201 3.15 0.24 -3.28
N ALA A 202 2.93 -0.56 -4.34
CA ALA A 202 3.87 -0.64 -5.45
C ALA A 202 3.95 0.69 -6.21
N ALA A 203 2.82 1.38 -6.41
CA ALA A 203 2.79 2.71 -7.00
C ALA A 203 3.51 3.75 -6.12
N LEU A 204 3.24 3.77 -4.81
CA LEU A 204 3.91 4.65 -3.85
C LEU A 204 5.43 4.46 -3.85
N LEU A 205 5.89 3.21 -3.84
CA LEU A 205 7.32 2.92 -3.87
C LEU A 205 7.97 3.39 -5.17
N ARG A 206 7.28 3.24 -6.30
CA ARG A 206 7.73 3.74 -7.60
C ARG A 206 7.78 5.26 -7.65
N GLU A 207 6.72 5.94 -7.19
CA GLU A 207 6.71 7.41 -7.10
C GLU A 207 7.81 7.93 -6.18
N ALA A 208 8.09 7.22 -5.09
CA ALA A 208 9.13 7.59 -4.15
C ALA A 208 10.55 7.57 -4.76
N THR A 209 10.78 6.86 -5.87
CA THR A 209 12.09 6.88 -6.55
C THR A 209 12.37 8.18 -7.33
N ARG A 210 11.38 9.07 -7.49
CA ARG A 210 11.56 10.38 -8.13
C ARG A 210 12.36 11.31 -7.22
N GLU A 211 13.21 12.13 -7.81
CA GLU A 211 14.14 13.02 -7.06
C GLU A 211 13.43 14.03 -6.15
N ASP A 212 12.27 14.50 -6.56
CA ASP A 212 11.45 15.50 -5.87
C ASP A 212 10.39 14.92 -4.94
N PHE A 213 10.40 13.59 -4.70
CA PHE A 213 9.41 12.95 -3.85
C PHE A 213 9.51 13.48 -2.39
N PRO A 214 8.42 14.05 -1.86
CA PRO A 214 8.42 14.59 -0.51
C PRO A 214 8.41 13.47 0.53
N PRO A 215 8.96 13.69 1.72
CA PRO A 215 8.86 12.74 2.82
C PRO A 215 7.40 12.35 3.07
N THR A 216 7.13 11.04 3.03
CA THR A 216 5.77 10.50 3.11
C THR A 216 5.72 9.36 4.11
N PHE A 217 4.70 9.34 4.96
CA PHE A 217 4.41 8.21 5.85
C PHE A 217 3.16 7.47 5.37
N LEU A 218 3.29 6.17 5.26
CA LEU A 218 2.17 5.25 5.08
C LEU A 218 1.65 4.84 6.46
N TYR A 219 0.42 5.25 6.81
CA TYR A 219 -0.21 4.87 8.07
C TYR A 219 -1.11 3.66 7.90
N LEU A 220 -0.81 2.60 8.66
CA LEU A 220 -1.50 1.31 8.62
C LEU A 220 -2.00 0.97 10.04
N ASP A 221 -3.30 1.17 10.27
CA ASP A 221 -3.95 0.70 11.50
C ASP A 221 -4.30 -0.79 11.36
N GLU A 222 -4.07 -1.55 12.42
CA GLU A 222 -4.22 -3.02 12.45
C GLU A 222 -3.40 -3.73 11.34
N LEU A 223 -2.07 -3.61 11.44
CA LEU A 223 -1.11 -4.16 10.47
C LEU A 223 -1.33 -5.64 10.11
N SER A 224 -1.99 -6.42 10.98
CA SER A 224 -2.32 -7.83 10.70
C SER A 224 -3.26 -8.03 9.52
N ASN A 225 -3.96 -6.98 9.09
CA ASN A 225 -4.85 -7.01 7.92
C ASN A 225 -4.12 -6.81 6.59
N PHE A 226 -2.84 -6.44 6.61
CA PHE A 226 -2.08 -6.12 5.40
C PHE A 226 -1.15 -7.26 4.99
N PRO A 227 -0.91 -7.46 3.68
CA PRO A 227 0.05 -8.45 3.19
C PRO A 227 1.48 -8.00 3.54
N LEU A 228 2.06 -8.62 4.56
CA LEU A 228 3.43 -8.33 5.01
C LEU A 228 4.33 -9.54 4.80
N HIS A 229 5.14 -9.52 3.75
CA HIS A 229 6.23 -10.47 3.51
C HIS A 229 7.31 -9.81 2.65
N GLN A 230 8.49 -10.43 2.55
CA GLN A 230 9.66 -9.79 1.91
C GLN A 230 9.42 -9.38 0.44
N THR A 231 8.61 -10.13 -0.29
CA THR A 231 8.33 -9.87 -1.71
C THR A 231 7.14 -8.94 -1.94
N SER A 232 6.31 -8.65 -0.91
CA SER A 232 5.22 -7.69 -1.02
C SER A 232 5.74 -6.27 -1.17
N ALA A 233 4.93 -5.39 -1.76
CA ALA A 233 5.30 -3.97 -1.88
C ALA A 233 5.51 -3.32 -0.51
N LEU A 234 4.68 -3.67 0.49
CA LEU A 234 4.89 -3.21 1.87
C LEU A 234 6.23 -3.70 2.44
N GLY A 235 6.60 -4.97 2.22
CA GLY A 235 7.90 -5.49 2.64
C GLY A 235 9.07 -4.77 1.98
N LYS A 236 8.95 -4.44 0.70
CA LYS A 236 9.94 -3.63 -0.03
C LYS A 236 10.01 -2.19 0.51
N ILE A 237 8.87 -1.57 0.83
CA ILE A 237 8.83 -0.23 1.47
C ILE A 237 9.58 -0.25 2.80
N LEU A 238 9.37 -1.24 3.65
CA LEU A 238 10.08 -1.36 4.92
C LEU A 238 11.59 -1.53 4.74
N ASN A 239 12.02 -2.29 3.73
CA ASN A 239 13.44 -2.54 3.47
C ASN A 239 14.14 -1.36 2.80
N GLU A 240 13.50 -0.68 1.87
CA GLU A 240 14.16 0.26 0.96
C GLU A 240 13.57 1.67 0.99
N GLY A 241 12.32 1.85 1.41
CA GLY A 241 11.58 3.12 1.32
C GLY A 241 12.31 4.30 1.95
N ARG A 242 13.08 4.06 3.02
CA ARG A 242 13.89 5.10 3.68
C ARG A 242 14.86 5.83 2.74
N LYS A 243 15.37 5.14 1.72
CA LYS A 243 16.29 5.71 0.72
C LYS A 243 15.61 6.81 -0.10
N TYR A 244 14.30 6.69 -0.22
CA TYR A 244 13.45 7.53 -1.05
C TYR A 244 12.54 8.47 -0.25
N GLY A 245 12.67 8.50 1.09
CA GLY A 245 11.82 9.33 1.94
C GLY A 245 10.43 8.75 2.19
N LEU A 246 10.22 7.45 1.94
CA LEU A 246 8.96 6.74 2.22
C LEU A 246 9.12 5.87 3.48
N TYR A 247 8.25 6.10 4.46
CA TYR A 247 8.28 5.48 5.78
C TYR A 247 6.91 4.91 6.15
N CYS A 248 6.87 4.07 7.19
CA CYS A 248 5.62 3.50 7.70
C CYS A 248 5.37 3.92 9.16
N LEU A 249 4.12 4.21 9.47
CA LEU A 249 3.56 4.25 10.83
C LEU A 249 2.57 3.10 10.95
N MET A 250 2.92 2.07 11.69
CA MET A 250 2.17 0.82 11.75
C MET A 250 1.70 0.54 13.17
N VAL A 251 0.46 0.09 13.28
CA VAL A 251 -0.15 -0.25 14.56
C VAL A 251 -0.61 -1.71 14.55
N ALA A 252 -0.39 -2.43 15.65
CA ALA A 252 -0.88 -3.80 15.82
C ALA A 252 -1.24 -4.11 17.28
N GLN A 253 -2.06 -5.13 17.49
CA GLN A 253 -2.45 -5.56 18.84
C GLN A 253 -1.39 -6.41 19.51
N SER A 254 -0.65 -7.21 18.75
CA SER A 254 0.39 -8.10 19.29
C SER A 254 1.44 -8.46 18.25
N ILE A 255 2.71 -8.37 18.64
CA ILE A 255 3.82 -8.87 17.82
C ILE A 255 3.76 -10.39 17.61
N ARG A 256 3.06 -11.12 18.49
CA ARG A 256 2.90 -12.57 18.39
C ARG A 256 2.03 -13.01 17.22
N ASN A 257 1.20 -12.11 16.67
CA ASN A 257 0.35 -12.38 15.51
C ASN A 257 1.15 -12.50 14.22
N PHE A 258 2.44 -12.10 14.23
CA PHE A 258 3.29 -12.09 13.05
C PHE A 258 4.20 -13.33 13.02
N LYS A 259 4.40 -13.89 11.81
CA LYS A 259 5.35 -14.96 11.56
C LYS A 259 6.80 -14.47 11.78
N ALA A 260 7.75 -15.39 11.89
CA ALA A 260 9.16 -15.05 12.12
C ALA A 260 9.71 -14.08 11.06
N GLU A 261 9.46 -14.34 9.78
CA GLU A 261 9.89 -13.50 8.64
C GLU A 261 9.32 -12.07 8.72
N GLN A 262 8.05 -11.95 9.10
CA GLN A 262 7.39 -10.64 9.29
C GLN A 262 8.00 -9.85 10.44
N ARG A 263 8.31 -10.55 11.55
CA ARG A 263 8.97 -9.93 12.70
C ARG A 263 10.35 -9.39 12.36
N ILE A 264 11.10 -10.07 11.47
CA ILE A 264 12.40 -9.56 10.98
C ILE A 264 12.22 -8.24 10.24
N LEU A 265 11.19 -8.11 9.39
CA LEU A 265 10.88 -6.84 8.73
C LEU A 265 10.55 -5.73 9.75
N LEU A 266 9.75 -6.04 10.77
CA LEU A 266 9.35 -5.08 11.81
C LEU A 266 10.49 -4.68 12.75
N GLN A 267 11.54 -5.49 12.91
CA GLN A 267 12.73 -5.13 13.70
C GLN A 267 13.51 -3.94 13.11
N GLN A 268 13.28 -3.58 11.87
CA GLN A 268 13.90 -2.39 11.26
C GLN A 268 13.22 -1.08 11.67
N CYS A 269 12.06 -1.15 12.32
CA CYS A 269 11.28 -0.02 12.79
C CYS A 269 11.64 0.38 14.22
N LYS A 270 11.24 1.58 14.61
CA LYS A 270 11.36 2.09 15.99
C LYS A 270 10.13 1.80 16.80
#